data_2d08aa7fbdbb4a3969a17c19fde95f17
#
_entry.id   2d08aa7fbdbb4a3969a17c19fde95f17
#
_cell.length_a   1.000
_cell.length_b   1.000
_cell.length_c   1.000
_cell.angle_alpha   90.00
_cell.angle_beta   90.00
_cell.angle_gamma   90.00
#
_symmetry.space_group_name_H-M   'P 1'
#
loop_
_entity.id
_entity.type
_entity.pdbx_description
1 polymer ?
#
loop_
_entity_poly.entity_id
_entity_poly.type
_entity_poly.pdbx_seq_one_letter_code
_entity_poly.pdbx_strand_id
1 'polypeptide(L)'
;MQTADLRIALFSGNYNYVRDGANQALSRLVGYLLRQGAQVRVYSPTVAEPAFPPTGDLVSVPSVAIPNRPEYRIPLALSRAVKRDLESFAPNVVHISSPDRVARKAVKWARRRHLPVLASVHTRFETYFRYYNMSFLEPVVEAWLRTLYRKCDALVAPSESMAQVLRQQRMNYDIDIWSRGVDRDIFDPSRRDLQWRQSHAIADDMPVIGFLGRLVMEKGLDVFSDTIDQLKRRNVRHRVLVIGEGPARGWFESRLPEAAFVGFQGGADLARAVASMDMLFNPSVTETFGNVTLEAMACGLPVVAAKATGSQSLVEDNRSGRLIAPGAIAQYAEALRAYCENPALRMEHGKAGEQRSLDYSWDAINQTVADTYLRLIRQRSVK
;
A
#
# COMPACT_ATOMS: atom_id res chain seq x y z
N MET A 1 -30.71 -7.83 1.32
CA MET A 1 -29.83 -6.71 0.94
C MET A 1 -28.57 -7.30 0.32
N GLN A 2 -28.22 -6.89 -0.86
CA GLN A 2 -27.08 -7.34 -1.67
C GLN A 2 -26.23 -6.12 -2.06
N THR A 3 -25.07 -6.34 -2.68
CA THR A 3 -24.12 -5.25 -3.02
C THR A 3 -24.78 -4.16 -3.89
N ALA A 4 -25.68 -4.52 -4.79
CA ALA A 4 -26.42 -3.56 -5.63
C ALA A 4 -27.31 -2.58 -4.83
N ASP A 5 -27.69 -2.92 -3.59
CA ASP A 5 -28.50 -2.05 -2.74
C ASP A 5 -27.67 -0.99 -1.99
N LEU A 6 -26.34 -1.04 -2.10
CA LEU A 6 -25.44 -0.11 -1.42
C LEU A 6 -25.44 1.26 -2.07
N ARG A 7 -25.57 2.30 -1.23
CA ARG A 7 -25.39 3.70 -1.58
C ARG A 7 -24.33 4.30 -0.67
N ILE A 8 -23.11 4.40 -1.18
CA ILE A 8 -21.91 4.66 -0.37
C ILE A 8 -21.45 6.11 -0.55
N ALA A 9 -21.41 6.87 0.54
CA ALA A 9 -20.73 8.16 0.58
C ALA A 9 -19.29 7.96 1.06
N LEU A 10 -18.32 8.01 0.13
CA LEU A 10 -16.91 7.81 0.40
C LEU A 10 -16.17 9.14 0.52
N PHE A 11 -15.50 9.37 1.65
CA PHE A 11 -14.70 10.58 1.91
C PHE A 11 -13.22 10.25 1.84
N SER A 12 -12.48 10.96 0.97
CA SER A 12 -11.03 10.81 0.80
C SER A 12 -10.34 12.16 0.82
N GLY A 13 -9.16 12.24 1.42
CA GLY A 13 -8.34 13.46 1.44
C GLY A 13 -7.60 13.72 0.12
N ASN A 14 -7.38 12.68 -0.70
CA ASN A 14 -6.56 12.76 -1.92
C ASN A 14 -6.91 11.67 -2.96
N TYR A 15 -8.18 11.57 -3.33
CA TYR A 15 -8.72 10.44 -4.10
C TYR A 15 -7.99 10.14 -5.42
N ASN A 16 -7.75 11.16 -6.29
CA ASN A 16 -7.22 10.93 -7.64
C ASN A 16 -6.10 11.89 -8.07
N TYR A 17 -5.69 12.83 -7.23
CA TYR A 17 -4.67 13.81 -7.60
C TYR A 17 -3.25 13.43 -7.14
N VAL A 18 -3.12 12.39 -6.31
CA VAL A 18 -1.83 11.78 -5.96
C VAL A 18 -1.88 10.30 -6.33
N ARG A 19 -0.87 9.83 -7.04
CA ARG A 19 -0.74 8.41 -7.41
C ARG A 19 0.00 7.67 -6.30
N ASP A 20 -0.73 7.05 -5.40
CA ASP A 20 -0.21 6.17 -4.36
C ASP A 20 -1.03 4.87 -4.23
N GLY A 21 -0.50 3.90 -3.50
CA GLY A 21 -1.15 2.59 -3.36
C GLY A 21 -2.52 2.62 -2.65
N ALA A 22 -2.75 3.60 -1.77
CA ALA A 22 -4.03 3.76 -1.08
C ALA A 22 -5.12 4.28 -2.04
N ASN A 23 -4.78 5.30 -2.84
CA ASN A 23 -5.70 5.88 -3.81
C ASN A 23 -6.04 4.92 -4.94
N GLN A 24 -5.05 4.14 -5.40
CA GLN A 24 -5.28 3.08 -6.38
C GLN A 24 -6.22 1.99 -5.84
N ALA A 25 -6.05 1.57 -4.58
CA ALA A 25 -6.93 0.61 -3.94
C ALA A 25 -8.35 1.14 -3.79
N LEU A 26 -8.53 2.42 -3.40
CA LEU A 26 -9.83 3.07 -3.32
C LEU A 26 -10.50 3.13 -4.69
N SER A 27 -9.77 3.52 -5.74
CA SER A 27 -10.29 3.57 -7.11
C SER A 27 -10.74 2.17 -7.58
N ARG A 28 -9.96 1.11 -7.29
CA ARG A 28 -10.34 -0.28 -7.59
C ARG A 28 -11.56 -0.74 -6.80
N LEU A 29 -11.68 -0.36 -5.52
CA LEU A 29 -12.87 -0.65 -4.71
C LEU A 29 -14.12 0.03 -5.32
N VAL A 30 -14.03 1.30 -5.65
CA VAL A 30 -15.15 2.03 -6.27
C VAL A 30 -15.54 1.37 -7.59
N GLY A 31 -14.59 1.06 -8.46
CA GLY A 31 -14.83 0.38 -9.73
C GLY A 31 -15.49 -1.00 -9.53
N TYR A 32 -15.03 -1.78 -8.56
CA TYR A 32 -15.65 -3.05 -8.19
C TYR A 32 -17.12 -2.87 -7.76
N LEU A 33 -17.38 -1.96 -6.83
CA LEU A 33 -18.72 -1.71 -6.30
C LEU A 33 -19.70 -1.26 -7.40
N LEU A 34 -19.23 -0.39 -8.31
CA LEU A 34 -20.04 0.05 -9.47
C LEU A 34 -20.36 -1.12 -10.41
N ARG A 35 -19.39 -2.02 -10.68
CA ARG A 35 -19.65 -3.23 -11.48
C ARG A 35 -20.66 -4.17 -10.82
N GLN A 36 -20.74 -4.18 -9.48
CA GLN A 36 -21.70 -4.96 -8.72
C GLN A 36 -23.06 -4.24 -8.57
N GLY A 37 -23.28 -3.11 -9.24
CA GLY A 37 -24.54 -2.36 -9.25
C GLY A 37 -24.72 -1.40 -8.07
N ALA A 38 -23.73 -1.24 -7.18
CA ALA A 38 -23.80 -0.28 -6.09
C ALA A 38 -23.70 1.17 -6.61
N GLN A 39 -24.24 2.13 -5.86
CA GLN A 39 -24.06 3.56 -6.10
C GLN A 39 -22.94 4.07 -5.18
N VAL A 40 -21.93 4.72 -5.75
CA VAL A 40 -20.83 5.28 -4.98
C VAL A 40 -20.63 6.74 -5.35
N ARG A 41 -20.60 7.61 -4.34
CA ARG A 41 -20.26 9.02 -4.51
C ARG A 41 -19.05 9.36 -3.66
N VAL A 42 -17.98 9.86 -4.31
CA VAL A 42 -16.72 10.18 -3.67
C VAL A 42 -16.66 11.68 -3.38
N TYR A 43 -16.35 12.04 -2.15
CA TYR A 43 -16.16 13.43 -1.69
C TYR A 43 -14.68 13.63 -1.40
N SER A 44 -13.98 14.41 -2.23
CA SER A 44 -12.54 14.66 -2.12
C SER A 44 -12.18 16.04 -2.62
N PRO A 45 -11.08 16.65 -2.16
CA PRO A 45 -10.48 17.76 -2.87
C PRO A 45 -10.20 17.40 -4.33
N THR A 46 -10.31 18.38 -5.22
CA THR A 46 -10.01 18.23 -6.65
C THR A 46 -8.92 19.20 -7.08
N VAL A 47 -8.20 18.89 -8.14
CA VAL A 47 -7.17 19.71 -8.79
C VAL A 47 -7.47 19.81 -10.28
N ALA A 48 -6.89 20.81 -10.94
CA ALA A 48 -7.08 21.01 -12.38
C ALA A 48 -6.50 19.85 -13.20
N GLU A 49 -5.33 19.34 -12.78
CA GLU A 49 -4.64 18.23 -13.43
C GLU A 49 -4.51 17.05 -12.46
N PRO A 50 -5.48 16.12 -12.44
CA PRO A 50 -5.40 14.94 -11.58
C PRO A 50 -4.38 13.95 -12.12
N ALA A 51 -3.77 13.14 -11.22
CA ALA A 51 -2.79 12.12 -11.58
C ALA A 51 -3.40 10.94 -12.36
N PHE A 52 -4.73 10.76 -12.26
CA PHE A 52 -5.51 9.79 -13.05
C PHE A 52 -7.00 10.17 -13.04
N PRO A 53 -7.78 9.73 -14.05
CA PRO A 53 -9.23 9.96 -14.09
C PRO A 53 -9.93 9.41 -12.83
N PRO A 54 -10.95 10.11 -12.31
CA PRO A 54 -11.71 9.59 -11.17
C PRO A 54 -12.53 8.35 -11.58
N THR A 55 -12.64 7.39 -10.67
CA THR A 55 -13.58 6.28 -10.80
C THR A 55 -14.84 6.63 -9.99
N GLY A 56 -16.01 6.60 -10.63
CA GLY A 56 -17.29 6.98 -10.03
C GLY A 56 -17.52 8.50 -9.95
N ASP A 57 -18.63 8.88 -9.32
CA ASP A 57 -19.03 10.28 -9.16
C ASP A 57 -18.13 10.98 -8.13
N LEU A 58 -17.37 12.00 -8.57
CA LEU A 58 -16.48 12.78 -7.72
C LEU A 58 -17.08 14.17 -7.43
N VAL A 59 -17.36 14.43 -6.16
CA VAL A 59 -17.83 15.72 -5.66
C VAL A 59 -16.70 16.47 -4.98
N SER A 60 -16.40 17.67 -5.47
CA SER A 60 -15.31 18.49 -4.93
C SER A 60 -15.62 19.01 -3.53
N VAL A 61 -14.64 18.84 -2.64
CA VAL A 61 -14.68 19.39 -1.27
C VAL A 61 -13.75 20.62 -1.19
N PRO A 62 -14.19 21.73 -0.58
CA PRO A 62 -13.33 22.90 -0.38
C PRO A 62 -12.02 22.55 0.31
N SER A 63 -10.91 23.02 -0.25
CA SER A 63 -9.58 22.68 0.23
C SER A 63 -8.55 23.77 -0.07
N VAL A 64 -7.43 23.77 0.65
CA VAL A 64 -6.26 24.61 0.39
C VAL A 64 -5.03 23.74 0.16
N ALA A 65 -4.10 24.20 -0.67
CA ALA A 65 -2.82 23.52 -0.86
C ALA A 65 -1.97 23.60 0.42
N ILE A 66 -1.16 22.57 0.67
CA ILE A 66 -0.20 22.58 1.77
C ILE A 66 0.99 23.48 1.36
N PRO A 67 1.40 24.45 2.17
CA PRO A 67 2.61 25.24 1.90
C PRO A 67 3.82 24.30 1.71
N ASN A 68 4.65 24.58 0.70
CA ASN A 68 5.82 23.79 0.29
C ASN A 68 5.52 22.34 -0.20
N ARG A 69 4.25 21.93 -0.24
CA ARG A 69 3.78 20.62 -0.72
C ARG A 69 2.47 20.80 -1.50
N PRO A 70 2.47 21.58 -2.61
CA PRO A 70 1.26 21.97 -3.33
C PRO A 70 0.53 20.75 -3.96
N GLU A 71 1.24 19.64 -4.12
CA GLU A 71 0.69 18.36 -4.56
C GLU A 71 -0.30 17.75 -3.54
N TYR A 72 -0.30 18.22 -2.28
CA TYR A 72 -1.27 17.78 -1.27
C TYR A 72 -2.20 18.93 -0.88
N ARG A 73 -3.44 18.59 -0.58
CA ARG A 73 -4.48 19.55 -0.19
C ARG A 73 -5.07 19.20 1.18
N ILE A 74 -5.37 20.23 1.96
CA ILE A 74 -6.06 20.08 3.25
C ILE A 74 -7.55 20.34 3.01
N PRO A 75 -8.43 19.34 3.18
CA PRO A 75 -9.86 19.54 3.11
C PRO A 75 -10.35 20.36 4.32
N LEU A 76 -11.14 21.40 4.07
CA LEU A 76 -11.50 22.38 5.11
C LEU A 76 -12.80 22.04 5.83
N ALA A 77 -13.86 21.77 5.06
CA ALA A 77 -15.19 21.60 5.64
C ALA A 77 -16.18 20.88 4.71
N LEU A 78 -17.22 20.29 5.31
CA LEU A 78 -18.45 19.98 4.59
C LEU A 78 -19.20 21.30 4.35
N SER A 79 -19.09 21.85 3.14
CA SER A 79 -19.81 23.06 2.74
C SER A 79 -21.33 22.80 2.71
N ARG A 80 -22.12 23.88 2.61
CA ARG A 80 -23.60 23.75 2.45
C ARG A 80 -23.96 23.01 1.17
N ALA A 81 -23.18 23.18 0.10
CA ALA A 81 -23.39 22.48 -1.17
C ALA A 81 -23.15 20.98 -1.02
N VAL A 82 -21.99 20.59 -0.43
CA VAL A 82 -21.65 19.18 -0.16
C VAL A 82 -22.68 18.52 0.75
N LYS A 83 -23.20 19.22 1.76
CA LYS A 83 -24.27 18.66 2.62
C LYS A 83 -25.58 18.42 1.87
N ARG A 84 -26.00 19.37 1.01
CA ARG A 84 -27.20 19.22 0.18
C ARG A 84 -27.06 18.05 -0.80
N ASP A 85 -25.90 17.93 -1.43
CA ASP A 85 -25.58 16.80 -2.30
C ASP A 85 -25.64 15.47 -1.54
N LEU A 86 -25.04 15.41 -0.36
CA LEU A 86 -25.06 14.24 0.51
C LEU A 86 -26.49 13.85 0.95
N GLU A 87 -27.33 14.83 1.23
CA GLU A 87 -28.74 14.62 1.58
C GLU A 87 -29.55 14.14 0.37
N SER A 88 -29.33 14.71 -0.80
CA SER A 88 -29.94 14.28 -2.07
C SER A 88 -29.50 12.88 -2.48
N PHE A 89 -28.24 12.54 -2.31
CA PHE A 89 -27.71 11.20 -2.58
C PHE A 89 -28.29 10.15 -1.64
N ALA A 90 -28.68 10.54 -0.42
CA ALA A 90 -29.26 9.66 0.61
C ALA A 90 -28.48 8.34 0.82
N PRO A 91 -27.21 8.39 1.23
CA PRO A 91 -26.41 7.18 1.40
C PRO A 91 -26.96 6.29 2.51
N ASN A 92 -26.74 4.97 2.41
CA ASN A 92 -27.05 4.02 3.48
C ASN A 92 -25.80 3.58 4.27
N VAL A 93 -24.61 3.99 3.84
CA VAL A 93 -23.34 3.81 4.56
C VAL A 93 -22.37 4.95 4.24
N VAL A 94 -21.56 5.32 5.23
CA VAL A 94 -20.49 6.31 5.07
C VAL A 94 -19.14 5.62 5.23
N HIS A 95 -18.22 5.86 4.29
CA HIS A 95 -16.85 5.38 4.35
C HIS A 95 -15.88 6.55 4.42
N ILE A 96 -14.96 6.55 5.39
CA ILE A 96 -13.87 7.53 5.48
C ILE A 96 -12.52 6.85 5.24
N SER A 97 -11.71 7.39 4.33
CA SER A 97 -10.38 6.84 4.01
C SER A 97 -9.20 7.70 4.48
N SER A 98 -9.49 8.86 5.05
CA SER A 98 -8.48 9.76 5.62
C SER A 98 -8.95 10.34 6.95
N PRO A 99 -8.06 10.48 7.95
CA PRO A 99 -8.44 11.00 9.26
C PRO A 99 -8.37 12.53 9.31
N ASP A 100 -9.08 13.21 8.42
CA ASP A 100 -9.06 14.67 8.31
C ASP A 100 -10.29 15.36 8.95
N ARG A 101 -10.34 16.69 8.81
CA ARG A 101 -11.45 17.51 9.34
C ARG A 101 -12.79 17.19 8.69
N VAL A 102 -12.78 16.88 7.38
CA VAL A 102 -13.99 16.55 6.63
C VAL A 102 -14.51 15.19 7.07
N ALA A 103 -13.63 14.19 7.18
CA ALA A 103 -13.98 12.88 7.71
C ALA A 103 -14.64 12.97 9.10
N ARG A 104 -14.07 13.76 10.03
CA ARG A 104 -14.70 13.97 11.36
C ARG A 104 -16.11 14.56 11.27
N LYS A 105 -16.33 15.49 10.33
CA LYS A 105 -17.66 16.09 10.12
C LYS A 105 -18.61 15.10 9.44
N ALA A 106 -18.12 14.27 8.53
CA ALA A 106 -18.87 13.20 7.88
C ALA A 106 -19.32 12.14 8.90
N VAL A 107 -18.42 11.68 9.78
CA VAL A 107 -18.77 10.77 10.88
C VAL A 107 -19.84 11.38 11.80
N LYS A 108 -19.70 12.66 12.18
CA LYS A 108 -20.72 13.34 13.01
C LYS A 108 -22.07 13.47 12.28
N TRP A 109 -22.06 13.73 10.98
CA TRP A 109 -23.25 13.81 10.15
C TRP A 109 -23.95 12.45 10.04
N ALA A 110 -23.20 11.38 9.77
CA ALA A 110 -23.69 10.00 9.66
C ALA A 110 -24.33 9.52 10.99
N ARG A 111 -23.64 9.72 12.10
CA ARG A 111 -24.14 9.31 13.44
C ARG A 111 -25.44 9.98 13.83
N ARG A 112 -25.64 11.26 13.45
CA ARG A 112 -26.91 11.98 13.69
C ARG A 112 -28.07 11.42 12.88
N ARG A 113 -27.78 10.67 11.82
CA ARG A 113 -28.75 10.02 10.94
C ARG A 113 -28.82 8.51 11.13
N HIS A 114 -28.15 8.01 12.17
CA HIS A 114 -28.07 6.59 12.47
C HIS A 114 -27.47 5.74 11.33
N LEU A 115 -26.67 6.35 10.43
CA LEU A 115 -25.98 5.64 9.35
C LEU A 115 -24.73 4.95 9.88
N PRO A 116 -24.44 3.73 9.43
CA PRO A 116 -23.18 3.05 9.75
C PRO A 116 -22.00 3.77 9.11
N VAL A 117 -20.86 3.71 9.81
CA VAL A 117 -19.60 4.33 9.37
C VAL A 117 -18.49 3.29 9.37
N LEU A 118 -17.91 3.07 8.19
CA LEU A 118 -16.66 2.33 8.01
C LEU A 118 -15.50 3.31 7.88
N ALA A 119 -14.33 2.97 8.43
CA ALA A 119 -13.10 3.69 8.14
C ALA A 119 -12.03 2.74 7.59
N SER A 120 -11.34 3.14 6.53
CA SER A 120 -10.16 2.43 6.04
C SER A 120 -8.88 3.08 6.54
N VAL A 121 -7.98 2.25 7.06
CA VAL A 121 -6.69 2.71 7.60
C VAL A 121 -5.59 2.24 6.65
N HIS A 122 -5.01 3.18 5.89
CA HIS A 122 -3.99 2.89 4.89
C HIS A 122 -2.58 3.17 5.37
N THR A 123 -2.43 4.07 6.35
CA THR A 123 -1.15 4.64 6.74
C THR A 123 -1.10 4.83 8.25
N ARG A 124 0.06 4.57 8.82
CA ARG A 124 0.39 4.86 10.21
C ARG A 124 0.86 6.30 10.34
N PHE A 125 -0.06 7.26 10.35
CA PHE A 125 0.25 8.68 10.37
C PHE A 125 1.08 9.10 11.60
N GLU A 126 0.86 8.44 12.75
CA GLU A 126 1.60 8.71 13.98
C GLU A 126 3.09 8.44 13.85
N THR A 127 3.50 7.48 13.03
CA THR A 127 4.92 7.11 12.87
C THR A 127 5.73 8.08 12.01
N TYR A 128 5.08 8.93 11.22
CA TYR A 128 5.81 9.90 10.40
C TYR A 128 6.62 10.90 11.23
N PHE A 129 6.18 11.22 12.43
CA PHE A 129 6.87 12.17 13.32
C PHE A 129 8.25 11.69 13.77
N ARG A 130 8.52 10.37 13.72
CA ARG A 130 9.86 9.80 14.00
C ARG A 130 10.92 10.31 13.02
N TYR A 131 10.56 10.43 11.74
CA TYR A 131 11.46 10.84 10.67
C TYR A 131 11.79 12.34 10.68
N TYR A 132 11.01 13.13 11.44
CA TYR A 132 11.22 14.56 11.59
C TYR A 132 11.71 14.94 12.98
N ASN A 133 12.25 13.98 13.76
CA ASN A 133 12.68 14.18 15.16
C ASN A 133 11.59 14.76 16.07
N MET A 134 10.31 14.48 15.80
CA MET A 134 9.14 14.94 16.54
C MET A 134 8.36 13.76 17.17
N SER A 135 9.05 12.69 17.58
CA SER A 135 8.42 11.48 18.13
C SER A 135 7.56 11.75 19.38
N PHE A 136 7.84 12.84 20.12
CA PHE A 136 7.03 13.26 21.26
C PHE A 136 5.57 13.60 20.89
N LEU A 137 5.26 13.87 19.62
CA LEU A 137 3.89 14.11 19.15
C LEU A 137 3.11 12.81 18.87
N GLU A 138 3.77 11.67 18.76
CA GLU A 138 3.09 10.40 18.45
C GLU A 138 1.91 10.09 19.39
N PRO A 139 2.04 10.18 20.73
CA PRO A 139 0.93 9.88 21.63
C PRO A 139 -0.27 10.81 21.44
N VAL A 140 -0.02 12.08 21.11
CA VAL A 140 -1.07 13.08 20.87
C VAL A 140 -1.82 12.75 19.58
N VAL A 141 -1.10 12.44 18.52
CA VAL A 141 -1.69 12.06 17.23
C VAL A 141 -2.43 10.72 17.36
N GLU A 142 -1.86 9.75 18.06
CA GLU A 142 -2.53 8.48 18.34
C GLU A 142 -3.85 8.70 19.12
N ALA A 143 -3.83 9.52 20.17
CA ALA A 143 -5.04 9.86 20.92
C ALA A 143 -6.09 10.55 20.04
N TRP A 144 -5.66 11.43 19.14
CA TRP A 144 -6.52 12.11 18.20
C TRP A 144 -7.15 11.15 17.18
N LEU A 145 -6.36 10.23 16.59
CA LEU A 145 -6.85 9.17 15.70
C LEU A 145 -7.84 8.26 16.43
N ARG A 146 -7.53 7.85 17.66
CA ARG A 146 -8.39 7.02 18.51
C ARG A 146 -9.76 7.65 18.72
N THR A 147 -9.83 8.97 18.95
CA THR A 147 -11.12 9.68 19.10
C THR A 147 -11.98 9.68 17.83
N LEU A 148 -11.37 9.54 16.65
CA LEU A 148 -12.09 9.41 15.38
C LEU A 148 -12.52 7.96 15.15
N TYR A 149 -11.57 7.02 15.18
CA TYR A 149 -11.81 5.63 14.81
C TYR A 149 -12.76 4.89 15.76
N ARG A 150 -12.79 5.25 17.04
CA ARG A 150 -13.80 4.75 18.00
C ARG A 150 -15.23 5.19 17.70
N LYS A 151 -15.43 6.21 16.88
CA LYS A 151 -16.74 6.66 16.42
C LYS A 151 -17.21 5.97 15.15
N CYS A 152 -16.34 5.20 14.51
CA CYS A 152 -16.68 4.35 13.38
C CYS A 152 -17.20 3.00 13.89
N ASP A 153 -18.15 2.42 13.17
CA ASP A 153 -18.74 1.13 13.57
C ASP A 153 -17.78 -0.03 13.32
N ALA A 154 -16.96 0.06 12.27
CA ALA A 154 -15.85 -0.86 12.01
C ALA A 154 -14.69 -0.13 11.31
N LEU A 155 -13.53 -0.79 11.29
CA LEU A 155 -12.40 -0.41 10.45
C LEU A 155 -12.13 -1.50 9.41
N VAL A 156 -11.42 -1.13 8.33
CA VAL A 156 -10.72 -2.08 7.48
C VAL A 156 -9.23 -1.73 7.45
N ALA A 157 -8.40 -2.75 7.61
CA ALA A 157 -6.94 -2.64 7.65
C ALA A 157 -6.30 -3.47 6.53
N PRO A 158 -5.13 -3.06 5.99
CA PRO A 158 -4.52 -3.73 4.84
C PRO A 158 -3.92 -5.11 5.17
N SER A 159 -3.70 -5.42 6.44
CA SER A 159 -3.10 -6.68 6.87
C SER A 159 -3.50 -7.01 8.31
N GLU A 160 -3.44 -8.29 8.68
CA GLU A 160 -3.71 -8.72 10.05
C GLU A 160 -2.72 -8.12 11.05
N SER A 161 -1.44 -8.00 10.68
CA SER A 161 -0.44 -7.34 11.52
C SER A 161 -0.79 -5.86 11.77
N MET A 162 -1.34 -5.15 10.78
CA MET A 162 -1.83 -3.79 10.97
C MET A 162 -3.10 -3.76 11.84
N ALA A 163 -4.02 -4.70 11.65
CA ALA A 163 -5.21 -4.82 12.49
C ALA A 163 -4.86 -5.06 13.96
N GLN A 164 -3.84 -5.89 14.24
CA GLN A 164 -3.33 -6.11 15.60
C GLN A 164 -2.78 -4.82 16.23
N VAL A 165 -2.00 -4.04 15.48
CA VAL A 165 -1.51 -2.73 15.95
C VAL A 165 -2.67 -1.81 16.31
N LEU A 166 -3.70 -1.71 15.45
CA LEU A 166 -4.87 -0.87 15.70
C LEU A 166 -5.67 -1.32 16.93
N ARG A 167 -5.81 -2.65 17.16
CA ARG A 167 -6.44 -3.20 18.36
C ARG A 167 -5.62 -2.89 19.63
N GLN A 168 -4.29 -3.05 19.57
CA GLN A 168 -3.38 -2.72 20.67
C GLN A 168 -3.43 -1.22 21.03
N GLN A 169 -3.49 -0.36 20.04
CA GLN A 169 -3.66 1.08 20.19
C GLN A 169 -5.11 1.47 20.59
N ARG A 170 -6.01 0.50 20.74
CA ARG A 170 -7.42 0.70 21.11
C ARG A 170 -8.16 1.66 20.16
N MET A 171 -7.82 1.60 18.86
CA MET A 171 -8.46 2.42 17.81
C MET A 171 -9.89 1.94 17.57
N ASN A 172 -10.06 0.64 17.36
CA ASN A 172 -11.32 -0.08 17.25
C ASN A 172 -11.07 -1.58 17.49
N TYR A 173 -12.11 -2.36 17.75
CA TYR A 173 -12.02 -3.82 17.92
C TYR A 173 -12.69 -4.59 16.77
N ASP A 174 -13.66 -3.98 16.08
CA ASP A 174 -14.28 -4.52 14.87
C ASP A 174 -13.43 -4.08 13.66
N ILE A 175 -12.53 -4.95 13.22
CA ILE A 175 -11.56 -4.67 12.16
C ILE A 175 -11.54 -5.86 11.20
N ASP A 176 -12.00 -5.64 9.98
CA ASP A 176 -11.89 -6.58 8.87
C ASP A 176 -10.61 -6.32 8.05
N ILE A 177 -10.17 -7.31 7.29
CA ILE A 177 -8.97 -7.19 6.47
C ILE A 177 -9.35 -6.80 5.04
N TRP A 178 -8.91 -5.62 4.63
CA TRP A 178 -8.94 -5.15 3.26
C TRP A 178 -7.52 -5.04 2.72
N SER A 179 -6.98 -6.17 2.28
CA SER A 179 -5.62 -6.28 1.76
C SER A 179 -5.44 -5.55 0.42
N ARG A 180 -4.39 -5.85 -0.28
CA ARG A 180 -4.16 -5.38 -1.65
C ARG A 180 -4.10 -6.57 -2.57
N GLY A 181 -4.65 -6.42 -3.75
CA GLY A 181 -4.54 -7.40 -4.81
C GLY A 181 -3.34 -7.13 -5.71
N VAL A 182 -2.99 -8.13 -6.47
CA VAL A 182 -2.06 -8.02 -7.59
C VAL A 182 -2.80 -8.32 -8.89
N ASP A 183 -2.41 -7.63 -9.95
CA ASP A 183 -2.93 -7.85 -11.29
C ASP A 183 -2.09 -8.95 -11.97
N ARG A 184 -2.64 -10.17 -11.98
CA ARG A 184 -1.95 -11.35 -12.53
C ARG A 184 -1.85 -11.35 -14.06
N ASP A 185 -2.64 -10.56 -14.75
CA ASP A 185 -2.51 -10.36 -16.19
C ASP A 185 -1.29 -9.51 -16.53
N ILE A 186 -0.83 -8.72 -15.57
CA ILE A 186 0.35 -7.84 -15.68
C ILE A 186 1.56 -8.50 -15.05
N PHE A 187 1.48 -8.88 -13.75
CA PHE A 187 2.60 -9.46 -12.98
C PHE A 187 2.58 -10.99 -13.08
N ASP A 188 3.51 -11.52 -13.85
CA ASP A 188 3.64 -12.95 -14.15
C ASP A 188 5.11 -13.30 -14.39
N PRO A 189 5.59 -14.50 -14.03
CA PRO A 189 6.98 -14.93 -14.30
C PRO A 189 7.36 -14.90 -15.78
N SER A 190 6.41 -15.11 -16.69
CA SER A 190 6.65 -15.09 -18.15
C SER A 190 7.04 -13.72 -18.70
N ARG A 191 6.89 -12.66 -17.90
CA ARG A 191 7.34 -11.29 -18.26
C ARG A 191 8.85 -11.10 -18.15
N ARG A 192 9.61 -12.12 -17.68
CA ARG A 192 11.07 -12.07 -17.66
C ARG A 192 11.61 -11.87 -19.07
N ASP A 193 12.48 -10.89 -19.23
CA ASP A 193 13.02 -10.47 -20.53
C ASP A 193 14.56 -10.42 -20.49
N LEU A 194 15.20 -11.37 -21.15
CA LEU A 194 16.65 -11.48 -21.20
C LEU A 194 17.28 -10.38 -22.07
N GLN A 195 16.62 -9.95 -23.14
CA GLN A 195 17.12 -8.85 -23.98
C GLN A 195 17.08 -7.53 -23.20
N TRP A 196 16.01 -7.32 -22.41
CA TRP A 196 15.91 -6.18 -21.52
C TRP A 196 17.01 -6.21 -20.47
N ARG A 197 17.36 -7.37 -19.92
CA ARG A 197 18.50 -7.51 -18.96
C ARG A 197 19.80 -7.10 -19.65
N GLN A 198 20.07 -7.60 -20.85
CA GLN A 198 21.29 -7.31 -21.61
C GLN A 198 21.42 -5.82 -21.95
N SER A 199 20.29 -5.12 -22.27
CA SER A 199 20.28 -3.68 -22.52
C SER A 199 20.65 -2.85 -21.27
N HIS A 200 20.53 -3.46 -20.07
CA HIS A 200 20.94 -2.85 -18.78
C HIS A 200 22.27 -3.43 -18.24
N ALA A 201 23.11 -4.02 -19.12
CA ALA A 201 24.38 -4.63 -18.76
C ALA A 201 24.27 -5.71 -17.67
N ILE A 202 23.20 -6.52 -17.72
CA ILE A 202 22.96 -7.65 -16.82
C ILE A 202 23.07 -8.93 -17.64
N ALA A 203 24.08 -9.75 -17.34
CA ALA A 203 24.24 -11.06 -17.99
C ALA A 203 23.12 -12.03 -17.59
N ASP A 204 22.81 -12.99 -18.46
CA ASP A 204 21.68 -13.91 -18.27
C ASP A 204 21.81 -14.79 -17.01
N ASP A 205 23.05 -15.20 -16.71
CA ASP A 205 23.41 -16.03 -15.55
C ASP A 205 23.73 -15.24 -14.27
N MET A 206 23.67 -13.90 -14.32
CA MET A 206 23.97 -13.02 -13.20
C MET A 206 22.79 -12.94 -12.23
N PRO A 207 22.91 -13.33 -10.96
CA PRO A 207 21.84 -13.11 -9.97
C PRO A 207 21.57 -11.63 -9.78
N VAL A 208 20.28 -11.22 -9.86
CA VAL A 208 19.84 -9.83 -9.72
C VAL A 208 19.08 -9.64 -8.42
N ILE A 209 19.64 -8.82 -7.54
CA ILE A 209 18.97 -8.34 -6.32
C ILE A 209 18.21 -7.06 -6.67
N GLY A 210 16.90 -7.08 -6.57
CA GLY A 210 16.04 -5.95 -6.91
C GLY A 210 15.66 -5.09 -5.70
N PHE A 211 15.63 -3.78 -5.92
CA PHE A 211 14.90 -2.82 -5.10
C PHE A 211 13.74 -2.26 -5.92
N LEU A 212 12.55 -2.19 -5.33
CA LEU A 212 11.38 -1.59 -5.96
C LEU A 212 10.70 -0.65 -4.98
N GLY A 213 10.52 0.60 -5.36
CA GLY A 213 9.78 1.57 -4.58
C GLY A 213 10.24 3.01 -4.73
N ARG A 214 9.57 3.91 -4.01
CA ARG A 214 9.99 5.32 -3.94
C ARG A 214 11.35 5.43 -3.27
N LEU A 215 12.26 6.20 -3.85
CA LEU A 215 13.61 6.40 -3.32
C LEU A 215 13.59 7.47 -2.22
N VAL A 216 13.25 7.04 -1.01
CA VAL A 216 13.20 7.84 0.22
C VAL A 216 13.82 7.02 1.37
N MET A 217 14.48 7.69 2.32
CA MET A 217 15.25 7.01 3.37
C MET A 217 14.40 6.07 4.24
N GLU A 218 13.11 6.38 4.45
CA GLU A 218 12.19 5.54 5.20
C GLU A 218 11.91 4.16 4.55
N LYS A 219 12.36 3.93 3.32
CA LYS A 219 12.34 2.62 2.65
C LYS A 219 13.56 1.75 2.95
N GLY A 220 14.46 2.22 3.84
CA GLY A 220 15.63 1.46 4.27
C GLY A 220 16.74 1.41 3.22
N LEU A 221 16.93 2.51 2.47
CA LEU A 221 17.98 2.59 1.44
C LEU A 221 19.38 2.43 2.03
N ASP A 222 19.60 2.89 3.26
CA ASP A 222 20.81 2.72 4.04
C ASP A 222 21.05 1.24 4.36
N VAL A 223 20.05 0.55 4.92
CA VAL A 223 20.11 -0.89 5.20
C VAL A 223 20.37 -1.70 3.93
N PHE A 224 19.71 -1.31 2.83
CA PHE A 224 19.93 -1.93 1.52
C PHE A 224 21.40 -1.80 1.09
N SER A 225 21.91 -0.56 1.07
CA SER A 225 23.30 -0.27 0.66
C SER A 225 24.33 -1.00 1.53
N ASP A 226 24.17 -0.94 2.86
CA ASP A 226 25.08 -1.61 3.80
C ASP A 226 25.07 -3.14 3.62
N THR A 227 23.93 -3.71 3.29
CA THR A 227 23.79 -5.14 2.99
C THR A 227 24.55 -5.51 1.69
N ILE A 228 24.40 -4.71 0.63
CA ILE A 228 25.11 -4.91 -0.63
C ILE A 228 26.62 -4.79 -0.43
N ASP A 229 27.09 -3.83 0.39
CA ASP A 229 28.50 -3.70 0.75
C ASP A 229 29.04 -4.96 1.45
N GLN A 230 28.24 -5.61 2.30
CA GLN A 230 28.63 -6.88 2.91
C GLN A 230 28.75 -8.03 1.89
N LEU A 231 27.83 -8.10 0.91
CA LEU A 231 27.91 -9.09 -0.16
C LEU A 231 29.17 -8.90 -1.01
N LYS A 232 29.51 -7.64 -1.35
CA LYS A 232 30.74 -7.29 -2.07
C LYS A 232 32.01 -7.73 -1.31
N ARG A 233 32.09 -7.43 -0.01
CA ARG A 233 33.22 -7.87 0.85
C ARG A 233 33.37 -9.38 0.92
N ARG A 234 32.29 -10.14 0.73
CA ARG A 234 32.29 -11.62 0.69
C ARG A 234 32.48 -12.18 -0.71
N ASN A 235 32.72 -11.32 -1.71
CA ASN A 235 32.88 -11.69 -3.12
C ASN A 235 31.66 -12.46 -3.69
N VAL A 236 30.43 -12.20 -3.19
CA VAL A 236 29.24 -12.82 -3.72
C VAL A 236 28.92 -12.22 -5.08
N ARG A 237 28.81 -13.06 -6.10
CA ARG A 237 28.50 -12.62 -7.48
C ARG A 237 27.03 -12.18 -7.56
N HIS A 238 26.78 -10.91 -7.86
CA HIS A 238 25.43 -10.36 -8.01
C HIS A 238 25.43 -9.05 -8.80
N ARG A 239 24.27 -8.65 -9.29
CA ARG A 239 23.97 -7.32 -9.82
C ARG A 239 22.83 -6.72 -9.02
N VAL A 240 22.78 -5.39 -8.92
CA VAL A 240 21.66 -4.67 -8.28
C VAL A 240 20.83 -3.99 -9.36
N LEU A 241 19.51 -4.13 -9.26
CA LEU A 241 18.54 -3.44 -10.11
C LEU A 241 17.63 -2.58 -9.21
N VAL A 242 17.57 -1.27 -9.48
CA VAL A 242 16.75 -0.31 -8.72
C VAL A 242 15.64 0.23 -9.62
N ILE A 243 14.38 -0.01 -9.21
CA ILE A 243 13.19 0.47 -9.90
C ILE A 243 12.48 1.50 -9.02
N GLY A 244 12.39 2.73 -9.50
CA GLY A 244 11.70 3.81 -8.81
C GLY A 244 12.42 5.13 -8.90
N GLU A 245 11.76 6.16 -8.36
CA GLU A 245 12.24 7.54 -8.31
C GLU A 245 12.01 8.13 -6.91
N GLY A 246 12.74 9.18 -6.58
CA GLY A 246 12.54 9.92 -5.34
C GLY A 246 13.70 10.83 -4.97
N PRO A 247 13.52 11.67 -3.94
CA PRO A 247 14.50 12.69 -3.55
C PRO A 247 15.85 12.11 -3.07
N ALA A 248 15.89 10.84 -2.64
CA ALA A 248 17.11 10.18 -2.21
C ALA A 248 17.87 9.46 -3.36
N ARG A 249 17.45 9.62 -4.64
CA ARG A 249 18.07 8.96 -5.78
C ARG A 249 19.57 9.21 -5.85
N GLY A 250 19.99 10.46 -5.83
CA GLY A 250 21.43 10.79 -5.95
C GLY A 250 22.28 10.20 -4.83
N TRP A 251 21.75 10.19 -3.60
CA TRP A 251 22.40 9.49 -2.48
C TRP A 251 22.51 7.99 -2.74
N PHE A 252 21.43 7.35 -3.20
CA PHE A 252 21.41 5.91 -3.42
C PHE A 252 22.33 5.48 -4.58
N GLU A 253 22.40 6.27 -5.67
CA GLU A 253 23.34 6.09 -6.77
C GLU A 253 24.80 6.19 -6.29
N SER A 254 25.12 7.16 -5.43
CA SER A 254 26.47 7.32 -4.87
C SER A 254 26.90 6.12 -4.01
N ARG A 255 25.94 5.44 -3.36
CA ARG A 255 26.19 4.24 -2.55
C ARG A 255 26.29 2.96 -3.41
N LEU A 256 25.63 2.94 -4.56
CA LEU A 256 25.52 1.76 -5.43
C LEU A 256 25.92 2.11 -6.88
N PRO A 257 27.16 2.56 -7.15
CA PRO A 257 27.57 3.06 -8.46
C PRO A 257 27.50 2.03 -9.59
N GLU A 258 27.51 0.73 -9.26
CA GLU A 258 27.42 -0.35 -10.22
C GLU A 258 25.98 -0.84 -10.46
N ALA A 259 24.98 -0.33 -9.72
CA ALA A 259 23.60 -0.74 -9.88
C ALA A 259 22.97 -0.18 -11.17
N ALA A 260 22.03 -0.93 -11.73
CA ALA A 260 21.19 -0.45 -12.82
C ALA A 260 19.99 0.32 -12.25
N PHE A 261 19.96 1.64 -12.44
CA PHE A 261 18.84 2.50 -12.06
C PHE A 261 17.96 2.76 -13.28
N VAL A 262 16.78 2.14 -13.32
CA VAL A 262 15.87 2.21 -14.48
C VAL A 262 14.75 3.24 -14.33
N GLY A 263 14.76 4.00 -13.22
CA GLY A 263 13.78 5.05 -12.97
C GLY A 263 12.40 4.50 -12.64
N PHE A 264 11.39 5.36 -12.73
CA PHE A 264 10.00 4.96 -12.54
C PHE A 264 9.52 4.09 -13.69
N GLN A 265 8.93 2.95 -13.36
CA GLN A 265 8.29 2.04 -14.31
C GLN A 265 6.81 1.87 -13.93
N GLY A 266 5.96 1.58 -14.91
CA GLY A 266 4.53 1.37 -14.70
C GLY A 266 3.93 0.32 -15.62
N GLY A 267 2.82 -0.29 -15.22
CA GLY A 267 2.11 -1.28 -16.05
C GLY A 267 2.99 -2.45 -16.48
N ALA A 268 2.98 -2.77 -17.78
CA ALA A 268 3.74 -3.87 -18.36
C ALA A 268 5.26 -3.69 -18.26
N ASP A 269 5.77 -2.45 -18.33
CA ASP A 269 7.20 -2.17 -18.18
C ASP A 269 7.68 -2.43 -16.75
N LEU A 270 6.87 -2.09 -15.75
CA LEU A 270 7.15 -2.44 -14.36
C LEU A 270 7.19 -3.96 -14.18
N ALA A 271 6.19 -4.67 -14.70
CA ALA A 271 6.12 -6.13 -14.58
C ALA A 271 7.32 -6.82 -15.25
N ARG A 272 7.72 -6.34 -16.46
CA ARG A 272 8.92 -6.80 -17.15
C ARG A 272 10.18 -6.59 -16.31
N ALA A 273 10.36 -5.39 -15.77
CA ALA A 273 11.52 -5.07 -14.93
C ALA A 273 11.56 -5.91 -13.64
N VAL A 274 10.41 -6.10 -12.97
CA VAL A 274 10.28 -6.94 -11.77
C VAL A 274 10.58 -8.41 -12.10
N ALA A 275 9.92 -8.99 -13.11
CA ALA A 275 10.15 -10.39 -13.50
C ALA A 275 11.59 -10.65 -13.99
N SER A 276 12.31 -9.60 -14.40
CA SER A 276 13.72 -9.68 -14.80
C SER A 276 14.72 -9.63 -13.64
N MET A 277 14.26 -9.48 -12.39
CA MET A 277 15.04 -9.75 -11.18
C MET A 277 15.15 -11.27 -10.92
N ASP A 278 15.95 -11.63 -9.92
CA ASP A 278 16.05 -12.99 -9.40
C ASP A 278 15.58 -13.10 -7.94
N MET A 279 15.53 -11.98 -7.22
CA MET A 279 14.96 -11.84 -5.88
C MET A 279 14.64 -10.37 -5.58
N LEU A 280 13.66 -10.13 -4.71
CA LEU A 280 13.39 -8.81 -4.16
C LEU A 280 14.05 -8.67 -2.79
N PHE A 281 14.77 -7.57 -2.54
CA PHE A 281 15.19 -7.17 -1.19
C PHE A 281 14.41 -5.93 -0.74
N ASN A 282 13.59 -6.09 0.29
CA ASN A 282 12.76 -5.03 0.87
C ASN A 282 13.04 -4.83 2.36
N PRO A 283 14.04 -4.01 2.75
CA PRO A 283 14.38 -3.74 4.15
C PRO A 283 13.44 -2.74 4.83
N SER A 284 12.41 -2.25 4.14
CA SER A 284 11.46 -1.26 4.67
C SER A 284 10.70 -1.77 5.89
N VAL A 285 10.64 -0.95 6.94
CA VAL A 285 9.86 -1.21 8.17
C VAL A 285 8.54 -0.46 8.22
N THR A 286 8.26 0.37 7.22
CA THR A 286 7.09 1.26 7.18
C THR A 286 5.92 0.75 6.36
N GLU A 287 6.07 -0.40 5.71
CA GLU A 287 5.02 -0.99 4.89
C GLU A 287 3.83 -1.44 5.75
N THR A 288 2.64 -0.97 5.39
CA THR A 288 1.39 -1.42 6.03
C THR A 288 0.85 -2.70 5.40
N PHE A 289 1.20 -2.96 4.13
CA PHE A 289 0.88 -4.18 3.40
C PHE A 289 2.08 -4.70 2.61
N GLY A 290 2.66 -3.92 1.68
CA GLY A 290 3.81 -4.29 0.86
C GLY A 290 3.42 -4.68 -0.57
N ASN A 291 2.82 -3.76 -1.32
CA ASN A 291 2.44 -4.00 -2.72
C ASN A 291 3.62 -4.53 -3.55
N VAL A 292 4.79 -3.91 -3.40
CA VAL A 292 6.02 -4.31 -4.12
C VAL A 292 6.45 -5.75 -3.81
N THR A 293 6.24 -6.19 -2.57
CA THR A 293 6.48 -7.57 -2.15
C THR A 293 5.51 -8.52 -2.87
N LEU A 294 4.23 -8.17 -2.92
CA LEU A 294 3.22 -8.98 -3.60
C LEU A 294 3.44 -9.03 -5.12
N GLU A 295 3.82 -7.92 -5.74
CA GLU A 295 4.16 -7.82 -7.16
C GLU A 295 5.37 -8.72 -7.50
N ALA A 296 6.40 -8.72 -6.66
CA ALA A 296 7.55 -9.61 -6.81
C ALA A 296 7.16 -11.09 -6.64
N MET A 297 6.37 -11.43 -5.62
CA MET A 297 5.85 -12.78 -5.42
C MET A 297 5.04 -13.24 -6.62
N ALA A 298 4.19 -12.38 -7.19
CA ALA A 298 3.40 -12.68 -8.39
C ALA A 298 4.26 -12.94 -9.63
N CYS A 299 5.47 -12.36 -9.69
CA CYS A 299 6.47 -12.65 -10.71
C CYS A 299 7.37 -13.86 -10.38
N GLY A 300 7.03 -14.67 -9.37
CA GLY A 300 7.79 -15.86 -9.01
C GLY A 300 9.13 -15.57 -8.33
N LEU A 301 9.29 -14.42 -7.69
CA LEU A 301 10.53 -14.04 -7.01
C LEU A 301 10.47 -14.36 -5.51
N PRO A 302 11.53 -14.98 -4.94
CA PRO A 302 11.68 -15.03 -3.50
C PRO A 302 11.95 -13.62 -2.95
N VAL A 303 11.47 -13.37 -1.73
CA VAL A 303 11.59 -12.06 -1.09
C VAL A 303 12.45 -12.16 0.17
N VAL A 304 13.46 -11.29 0.28
CA VAL A 304 14.15 -11.02 1.55
C VAL A 304 13.61 -9.71 2.09
N ALA A 305 12.97 -9.73 3.24
CA ALA A 305 12.31 -8.55 3.78
C ALA A 305 12.53 -8.35 5.28
N ALA A 306 12.38 -7.11 5.73
CA ALA A 306 12.30 -6.82 7.16
C ALA A 306 11.08 -7.51 7.79
N LYS A 307 11.26 -8.13 8.96
CA LYS A 307 10.18 -8.67 9.77
C LYS A 307 9.37 -7.51 10.36
N ALA A 308 8.57 -6.89 9.52
CA ALA A 308 7.76 -5.70 9.81
C ALA A 308 6.31 -5.89 9.33
N THR A 309 5.45 -4.96 9.69
CA THR A 309 3.98 -5.06 9.58
C THR A 309 3.48 -5.61 8.24
N GLY A 310 3.87 -5.04 7.11
CA GLY A 310 3.39 -5.49 5.79
C GLY A 310 3.98 -6.82 5.36
N SER A 311 5.30 -6.95 5.44
CA SER A 311 6.02 -8.14 4.96
C SER A 311 5.64 -9.42 5.69
N GLN A 312 5.37 -9.33 7.02
CA GLN A 312 4.95 -10.50 7.83
C GLN A 312 3.62 -11.12 7.39
N SER A 313 2.76 -10.34 6.74
CA SER A 313 1.47 -10.83 6.26
C SER A 313 1.57 -11.54 4.90
N LEU A 314 2.62 -11.23 4.13
CA LEU A 314 2.82 -11.74 2.78
C LEU A 314 3.83 -12.89 2.72
N VAL A 315 5.01 -12.67 3.31
CA VAL A 315 6.13 -13.60 3.22
C VAL A 315 5.99 -14.69 4.29
N GLU A 316 6.02 -15.94 3.87
CA GLU A 316 6.18 -17.10 4.74
C GLU A 316 7.68 -17.39 4.89
N ASP A 317 8.20 -17.17 6.12
CA ASP A 317 9.63 -17.33 6.38
C ASP A 317 10.10 -18.76 6.10
N ASN A 318 11.23 -18.88 5.40
CA ASN A 318 11.80 -20.15 4.92
C ASN A 318 10.91 -20.96 3.94
N ARG A 319 9.90 -20.32 3.31
CA ARG A 319 9.05 -20.97 2.33
C ARG A 319 8.85 -20.12 1.07
N SER A 320 8.42 -18.86 1.20
CA SER A 320 8.30 -17.93 0.07
C SER A 320 9.33 -16.81 0.11
N GLY A 321 10.24 -16.85 1.08
CA GLY A 321 11.27 -15.84 1.28
C GLY A 321 11.90 -15.94 2.67
N ARG A 322 12.51 -14.84 3.10
CA ARG A 322 13.15 -14.71 4.40
C ARG A 322 12.67 -13.43 5.10
N LEU A 323 12.24 -13.58 6.33
CA LEU A 323 11.86 -12.47 7.22
C LEU A 323 12.98 -12.25 8.26
N ILE A 324 13.66 -11.13 8.15
CA ILE A 324 14.85 -10.80 8.96
C ILE A 324 14.51 -9.65 9.91
N ALA A 325 15.08 -9.70 11.12
CA ALA A 325 14.92 -8.62 12.09
C ALA A 325 15.39 -7.27 11.49
N PRO A 326 14.64 -6.17 11.69
CA PRO A 326 15.05 -4.86 11.19
C PRO A 326 16.47 -4.49 11.58
N GLY A 327 17.27 -4.03 10.60
CA GLY A 327 18.67 -3.62 10.83
C GLY A 327 19.69 -4.74 10.98
N ALA A 328 19.30 -6.00 10.89
CA ALA A 328 20.23 -7.13 11.01
C ALA A 328 20.99 -7.37 9.69
N ILE A 329 21.87 -6.44 9.31
CA ILE A 329 22.60 -6.39 8.02
C ILE A 329 23.27 -7.73 7.67
N ALA A 330 23.95 -8.35 8.65
CA ALA A 330 24.65 -9.62 8.44
C ALA A 330 23.69 -10.77 8.07
N GLN A 331 22.48 -10.78 8.63
CA GLN A 331 21.45 -11.80 8.34
C GLN A 331 20.80 -11.55 6.97
N TYR A 332 20.56 -10.28 6.60
CA TYR A 332 20.12 -9.94 5.24
C TYR A 332 21.15 -10.40 4.20
N ALA A 333 22.42 -10.07 4.41
CA ALA A 333 23.51 -10.49 3.50
C ALA A 333 23.59 -12.02 3.37
N GLU A 334 23.43 -12.76 4.46
CA GLU A 334 23.42 -14.23 4.43
C GLU A 334 22.23 -14.79 3.64
N ALA A 335 21.04 -14.24 3.84
CA ALA A 335 19.83 -14.66 3.11
C ALA A 335 19.95 -14.38 1.60
N LEU A 336 20.45 -13.19 1.22
CA LEU A 336 20.69 -12.82 -0.17
C LEU A 336 21.79 -13.67 -0.80
N ARG A 337 22.88 -13.95 -0.07
CA ARG A 337 23.96 -14.84 -0.52
C ARG A 337 23.42 -16.23 -0.85
N ALA A 338 22.61 -16.80 0.05
CA ALA A 338 22.01 -18.11 -0.16
C ALA A 338 21.20 -18.16 -1.47
N TYR A 339 20.45 -17.11 -1.80
CA TYR A 339 19.72 -17.03 -3.07
C TYR A 339 20.63 -16.75 -4.27
N CYS A 340 21.71 -16.00 -4.13
CA CYS A 340 22.68 -15.81 -5.22
C CYS A 340 23.39 -17.11 -5.60
N GLU A 341 23.77 -17.91 -4.61
CA GLU A 341 24.59 -19.12 -4.77
C GLU A 341 23.75 -20.38 -5.04
N ASN A 342 22.44 -20.39 -4.71
CA ASN A 342 21.58 -21.56 -4.85
C ASN A 342 20.34 -21.26 -5.72
N PRO A 343 20.41 -21.48 -7.05
CA PRO A 343 19.28 -21.29 -7.96
C PRO A 343 18.05 -22.16 -7.64
N ALA A 344 18.26 -23.38 -7.12
CA ALA A 344 17.17 -24.28 -6.77
C ALA A 344 16.32 -23.74 -5.62
N LEU A 345 16.98 -23.27 -4.54
CA LEU A 345 16.30 -22.62 -3.41
C LEU A 345 15.56 -21.35 -3.85
N ARG A 346 16.19 -20.57 -4.72
CA ARG A 346 15.58 -19.36 -5.28
C ARG A 346 14.30 -19.67 -6.05
N MET A 347 14.33 -20.70 -6.87
CA MET A 347 13.16 -21.16 -7.66
C MET A 347 12.08 -21.76 -6.78
N GLU A 348 12.43 -22.57 -5.77
CA GLU A 348 11.50 -23.18 -4.82
C GLU A 348 10.71 -22.11 -4.05
N HIS A 349 11.41 -21.15 -3.42
CA HIS A 349 10.79 -20.09 -2.65
C HIS A 349 10.02 -19.09 -3.55
N GLY A 350 10.53 -18.84 -4.77
CA GLY A 350 9.82 -18.01 -5.75
C GLY A 350 8.47 -18.61 -6.15
N LYS A 351 8.44 -19.92 -6.46
CA LYS A 351 7.21 -20.65 -6.79
C LYS A 351 6.22 -20.67 -5.62
N ALA A 352 6.68 -20.85 -4.40
CA ALA A 352 5.83 -20.79 -3.21
C ALA A 352 5.24 -19.38 -3.03
N GLY A 353 6.02 -18.33 -3.29
CA GLY A 353 5.56 -16.95 -3.30
C GLY A 353 4.51 -16.68 -4.37
N GLU A 354 4.75 -17.16 -5.59
CA GLU A 354 3.80 -17.07 -6.70
C GLU A 354 2.47 -17.74 -6.36
N GLN A 355 2.49 -18.97 -5.86
CA GLN A 355 1.30 -19.68 -5.45
C GLN A 355 0.51 -18.92 -4.39
N ARG A 356 1.19 -18.37 -3.37
CA ARG A 356 0.55 -17.56 -2.33
C ARG A 356 -0.06 -16.26 -2.89
N SER A 357 0.52 -15.67 -3.94
CA SER A 357 -0.02 -14.45 -4.56
C SER A 357 -1.40 -14.64 -5.19
N LEU A 358 -1.82 -15.89 -5.48
CA LEU A 358 -3.15 -16.20 -6.02
C LEU A 358 -4.27 -15.89 -5.03
N ASP A 359 -4.00 -15.88 -3.73
CA ASP A 359 -4.97 -15.53 -2.68
C ASP A 359 -5.32 -14.04 -2.68
N TYR A 360 -4.58 -13.21 -3.44
CA TYR A 360 -4.70 -11.75 -3.45
C TYR A 360 -5.38 -11.23 -4.73
N SER A 361 -6.58 -11.74 -5.02
CA SER A 361 -7.44 -11.23 -6.10
C SER A 361 -8.13 -9.92 -5.69
N TRP A 362 -8.07 -8.89 -6.54
CA TRP A 362 -8.73 -7.61 -6.28
C TRP A 362 -10.23 -7.73 -6.06
N ASP A 363 -10.92 -8.59 -6.82
CA ASP A 363 -12.37 -8.74 -6.70
C ASP A 363 -12.76 -9.43 -5.39
N ALA A 364 -12.05 -10.50 -4.99
CA ALA A 364 -12.28 -11.15 -3.70
C ALA A 364 -12.02 -10.22 -2.51
N ILE A 365 -10.94 -9.43 -2.58
CA ILE A 365 -10.57 -8.46 -1.54
C ILE A 365 -11.60 -7.33 -1.43
N ASN A 366 -12.07 -6.81 -2.55
CA ASN A 366 -13.09 -5.75 -2.55
C ASN A 366 -14.46 -6.27 -2.12
N GLN A 367 -14.77 -7.55 -2.39
CA GLN A 367 -15.98 -8.19 -1.87
C GLN A 367 -16.00 -8.20 -0.34
N THR A 368 -14.86 -8.43 0.33
CA THR A 368 -14.78 -8.33 1.80
C THR A 368 -15.25 -6.98 2.34
N VAL A 369 -14.91 -5.88 1.64
CA VAL A 369 -15.37 -4.54 2.04
C VAL A 369 -16.87 -4.38 1.80
N ALA A 370 -17.39 -4.91 0.67
CA ALA A 370 -18.83 -4.89 0.39
C ALA A 370 -19.61 -5.68 1.46
N ASP A 371 -19.11 -6.83 1.87
CA ASP A 371 -19.70 -7.65 2.93
C ASP A 371 -19.69 -6.93 4.29
N THR A 372 -18.61 -6.19 4.58
CA THR A 372 -18.54 -5.33 5.76
C THR A 372 -19.63 -4.25 5.73
N TYR A 373 -19.84 -3.55 4.61
CA TYR A 373 -20.93 -2.58 4.50
C TYR A 373 -22.29 -3.22 4.76
N LEU A 374 -22.58 -4.35 4.12
CA LEU A 374 -23.83 -5.07 4.28
C LEU A 374 -24.04 -5.52 5.72
N ARG A 375 -23.00 -6.03 6.38
CA ARG A 375 -23.02 -6.41 7.79
C ARG A 375 -23.38 -5.22 8.69
N LEU A 376 -22.71 -4.10 8.50
CA LEU A 376 -22.93 -2.89 9.31
C LEU A 376 -24.34 -2.32 9.14
N ILE A 377 -24.89 -2.33 7.93
CA ILE A 377 -26.26 -1.86 7.67
C ILE A 377 -27.27 -2.78 8.36
N ARG A 378 -27.11 -4.11 8.23
CA ARG A 378 -28.00 -5.08 8.91
C ARG A 378 -27.98 -4.90 10.43
N GLN A 379 -26.82 -4.71 11.03
CA GLN A 379 -26.67 -4.48 12.48
C GLN A 379 -27.38 -3.21 12.96
N ARG A 380 -27.47 -2.18 12.11
CA ARG A 380 -28.21 -0.94 12.42
C ARG A 380 -29.71 -1.05 12.25
N SER A 381 -30.18 -1.90 11.33
CA SER A 381 -31.63 -2.12 11.09
C SER A 381 -32.29 -2.93 12.20
N VAL A 382 -31.51 -3.62 13.05
CA VAL A 382 -32.01 -4.45 14.16
C VAL A 382 -32.04 -3.68 15.51
N LYS A 383 -31.39 -2.52 15.57
CA LYS A 383 -31.40 -1.62 16.73
C LYS A 383 -32.39 -0.47 16.54
#